data_3197403cdb42f97b7efde5705ea8c144
#
_entry.id   3197403cdb42f97b7efde5705ea8c144
#
_cell.length_a   1.000
_cell.length_b   1.000
_cell.length_c   1.000
_cell.angle_alpha   90.00
_cell.angle_beta   90.00
_cell.angle_gamma   90.00
#
_symmetry.space_group_name_H-M   'P 1'
#
loop_
_entity.id
_entity.type
_entity.pdbx_description
1 polymer ?
#
loop_
_entity_poly.entity_id
_entity_poly.type
_entity_poly.pdbx_seq_one_letter_code
_entity_poly.pdbx_strand_id
1 'polypeptide(L)'
;MLAILGASGHGKVLADIAELTGWEKIDFFDDAWPERKNNGAWQVIGDTQKLLNSLKAYDGVIVAIGNNKIRQRKLQQLESAGAEIITLIHPSATVSRYTKIGLGSVVVAGAVINPDCIIGSGVIINTCSSVGHDCTLGDAVHICPGARLAGGIVVDDRAWVGVGTSVRQLITIGADSIVGAGSVVVKDVSSNTTVMGVPASIKLH
;
A
#
# COMPACT_ATOMS: atom_id res chain seq x y z
N MET A 1 3.69 10.66 -18.48
CA MET A 1 4.90 10.02 -17.93
C MET A 1 4.72 9.82 -16.43
N LEU A 2 5.04 8.64 -15.88
CA LEU A 2 4.88 8.30 -14.47
C LEU A 2 6.23 8.25 -13.76
N ALA A 3 6.32 8.85 -12.57
CA ALA A 3 7.43 8.66 -11.65
C ALA A 3 7.07 7.67 -10.54
N ILE A 4 7.91 6.68 -10.30
CA ILE A 4 7.76 5.71 -9.20
C ILE A 4 8.93 5.91 -8.22
N LEU A 5 8.63 6.31 -6.98
CA LEU A 5 9.62 6.43 -5.91
C LEU A 5 9.70 5.14 -5.10
N GLY A 6 10.84 4.45 -5.21
CA GLY A 6 11.13 3.16 -4.59
C GLY A 6 11.35 2.05 -5.63
N ALA A 7 12.61 1.66 -5.82
CA ALA A 7 13.05 0.70 -6.83
C ALA A 7 13.34 -0.68 -6.21
N SER A 8 12.32 -1.29 -5.60
CA SER A 8 12.39 -2.63 -5.01
C SER A 8 11.37 -3.58 -5.66
N GLY A 9 11.11 -4.75 -5.07
CA GLY A 9 10.12 -5.70 -5.57
C GLY A 9 8.73 -5.10 -5.73
N HIS A 10 8.27 -4.31 -4.76
CA HIS A 10 6.98 -3.62 -4.86
C HIS A 10 6.94 -2.62 -6.01
N GLY A 11 8.05 -1.92 -6.27
CA GLY A 11 8.17 -1.02 -7.41
C GLY A 11 7.93 -1.71 -8.75
N LYS A 12 8.45 -2.95 -8.93
CA LYS A 12 8.20 -3.74 -10.14
C LYS A 12 6.71 -4.03 -10.34
N VAL A 13 6.02 -4.38 -9.24
CA VAL A 13 4.56 -4.64 -9.28
C VAL A 13 3.81 -3.37 -9.70
N LEU A 14 4.21 -2.20 -9.18
CA LEU A 14 3.54 -0.95 -9.54
C LEU A 14 3.82 -0.56 -11.00
N ALA A 15 5.03 -0.77 -11.50
CA ALA A 15 5.35 -0.51 -12.90
C ALA A 15 4.54 -1.40 -13.84
N ASP A 16 4.41 -2.69 -13.53
CA ASP A 16 3.58 -3.62 -14.29
C ASP A 16 2.10 -3.19 -14.31
N ILE A 17 1.54 -2.78 -13.17
CA ILE A 17 0.17 -2.24 -13.09
C ILE A 17 0.06 -0.95 -13.92
N ALA A 18 1.06 -0.08 -13.85
CA ALA A 18 1.06 1.18 -14.58
C ALA A 18 1.01 0.93 -16.10
N GLU A 19 1.83 0.02 -16.63
CA GLU A 19 1.80 -0.36 -18.04
C GLU A 19 0.43 -0.94 -18.44
N LEU A 20 -0.16 -1.81 -17.61
CA LEU A 20 -1.50 -2.36 -17.85
C LEU A 20 -2.62 -1.31 -17.81
N THR A 21 -2.37 -0.16 -17.19
CA THR A 21 -3.32 0.95 -17.10
C THR A 21 -3.00 2.12 -18.04
N GLY A 22 -2.08 1.92 -18.98
CA GLY A 22 -1.81 2.85 -20.11
C GLY A 22 -0.68 3.85 -19.88
N TRP A 23 0.16 3.67 -18.85
CA TRP A 23 1.36 4.48 -18.68
C TRP A 23 2.49 3.98 -19.61
N GLU A 24 2.79 4.73 -20.67
CA GLU A 24 3.78 4.34 -21.67
C GLU A 24 5.24 4.58 -21.24
N LYS A 25 5.46 5.54 -20.34
CA LYS A 25 6.80 5.93 -19.88
C LYS A 25 6.84 5.95 -18.36
N ILE A 26 7.76 5.20 -17.80
CA ILE A 26 7.93 5.03 -16.35
C ILE A 26 9.39 5.24 -15.99
N ASP A 27 9.65 6.17 -15.09
CA ASP A 27 10.96 6.43 -14.50
C ASP A 27 10.95 6.06 -13.03
N PHE A 28 11.99 5.35 -12.58
CA PHE A 28 12.19 5.06 -11.17
C PHE A 28 13.12 6.07 -10.52
N PHE A 29 12.80 6.35 -9.26
CA PHE A 29 13.63 7.07 -8.32
C PHE A 29 13.83 6.24 -7.06
N ASP A 30 15.06 6.22 -6.51
CA ASP A 30 15.39 5.46 -5.28
C ASP A 30 16.58 6.10 -4.59
N ASP A 31 16.54 6.25 -3.27
CA ASP A 31 17.62 6.87 -2.51
C ASP A 31 18.93 6.05 -2.50
N ALA A 32 18.91 4.83 -3.07
CA ALA A 32 20.12 4.06 -3.36
C ALA A 32 20.76 4.39 -4.74
N TRP A 33 20.26 5.40 -5.46
CA TRP A 33 20.91 5.93 -6.65
C TRP A 33 22.15 6.76 -6.24
N PRO A 34 23.32 6.70 -6.95
CA PRO A 34 23.54 6.08 -8.26
C PRO A 34 23.97 4.60 -8.24
N GLU A 35 24.07 3.96 -7.07
CA GLU A 35 24.48 2.54 -6.96
C GLU A 35 23.44 1.64 -7.61
N ARG A 36 22.14 1.95 -7.43
CA ARG A 36 21.03 1.27 -8.09
C ARG A 36 20.63 2.01 -9.37
N LYS A 37 20.93 1.42 -10.52
CA LYS A 37 20.66 2.02 -11.85
C LYS A 37 19.45 1.40 -12.56
N ASN A 38 18.99 0.24 -12.12
CA ASN A 38 17.87 -0.47 -12.73
C ASN A 38 16.99 -1.14 -11.68
N ASN A 39 15.71 -1.32 -12.00
CA ASN A 39 14.76 -2.13 -11.25
C ASN A 39 14.07 -3.11 -12.21
N GLY A 40 14.73 -4.23 -12.57
CA GLY A 40 14.28 -5.11 -13.64
C GLY A 40 14.43 -4.45 -14.99
N ALA A 41 13.36 -4.31 -15.75
CA ALA A 41 13.34 -3.71 -17.08
C ALA A 41 13.39 -2.17 -17.08
N TRP A 42 13.15 -1.54 -15.94
CA TRP A 42 13.02 -0.08 -15.83
C TRP A 42 14.28 0.57 -15.27
N GLN A 43 14.58 1.78 -15.74
CA GLN A 43 15.74 2.55 -15.28
C GLN A 43 15.44 3.31 -13.99
N VAL A 44 16.43 3.35 -13.09
CA VAL A 44 16.44 4.25 -11.93
C VAL A 44 17.29 5.46 -12.31
N ILE A 45 16.66 6.62 -12.42
CA ILE A 45 17.30 7.81 -13.00
C ILE A 45 17.70 8.87 -11.96
N GLY A 46 17.36 8.65 -10.68
CA GLY A 46 17.67 9.59 -9.62
C GLY A 46 17.20 9.13 -8.23
N ASP A 47 17.47 9.96 -7.26
CA ASP A 47 17.01 9.86 -5.88
C ASP A 47 15.73 10.70 -5.64
N THR A 48 15.27 10.74 -4.39
CA THR A 48 14.12 11.56 -3.98
C THR A 48 14.34 13.05 -4.29
N GLN A 49 15.56 13.59 -4.09
CA GLN A 49 15.81 15.01 -4.33
C GLN A 49 15.74 15.37 -5.82
N LYS A 50 16.25 14.49 -6.67
CA LYS A 50 16.15 14.66 -8.13
C LYS A 50 14.69 14.60 -8.59
N LEU A 51 13.87 13.70 -8.02
CA LEU A 51 12.43 13.66 -8.30
C LEU A 51 11.76 14.99 -7.91
N LEU A 52 11.99 15.48 -6.69
CA LEU A 52 11.42 16.75 -6.21
C LEU A 52 11.75 17.93 -7.13
N ASN A 53 12.97 17.97 -7.69
CA ASN A 53 13.41 19.02 -8.61
C ASN A 53 12.81 18.89 -10.02
N SER A 54 12.20 17.74 -10.34
CA SER A 54 11.69 17.44 -11.69
C SER A 54 10.18 17.10 -11.74
N LEU A 55 9.42 17.38 -10.69
CA LEU A 55 7.99 17.02 -10.58
C LEU A 55 7.16 17.44 -11.81
N LYS A 56 7.43 18.63 -12.35
CA LYS A 56 6.70 19.18 -13.53
C LYS A 56 6.86 18.35 -14.82
N ALA A 57 7.82 17.42 -14.85
CA ALA A 57 8.02 16.53 -15.99
C ALA A 57 7.11 15.29 -15.95
N TYR A 58 6.38 15.08 -14.87
CA TYR A 58 5.57 13.88 -14.63
C TYR A 58 4.09 14.22 -14.51
N ASP A 59 3.25 13.44 -15.22
CA ASP A 59 1.80 13.53 -15.16
C ASP A 59 1.22 12.78 -13.94
N GLY A 60 2.07 11.99 -13.27
CA GLY A 60 1.72 11.27 -12.05
C GLY A 60 2.94 10.81 -11.28
N VAL A 61 2.80 10.72 -9.96
CA VAL A 61 3.83 10.23 -9.03
C VAL A 61 3.21 9.22 -8.09
N ILE A 62 3.92 8.11 -7.80
CA ILE A 62 3.49 7.13 -6.83
C ILE A 62 4.67 6.63 -5.97
N VAL A 63 4.41 6.30 -4.70
CA VAL A 63 5.42 5.79 -3.77
C VAL A 63 5.33 4.27 -3.66
N ALA A 64 6.38 3.58 -4.09
CA ALA A 64 6.48 2.12 -4.13
C ALA A 64 7.35 1.54 -2.99
N ILE A 65 7.10 1.98 -1.76
CA ILE A 65 7.88 1.60 -0.58
C ILE A 65 7.01 0.75 0.37
N GLY A 66 7.45 -0.49 0.64
CA GLY A 66 6.71 -1.43 1.50
C GLY A 66 6.63 -1.00 2.97
N ASN A 67 7.66 -0.35 3.51
CA ASN A 67 7.63 0.14 4.88
C ASN A 67 6.60 1.28 5.05
N ASN A 68 5.61 1.06 5.90
CA ASN A 68 4.45 1.95 6.06
C ASN A 68 4.85 3.37 6.51
N LYS A 69 5.75 3.49 7.48
CA LYS A 69 6.22 4.80 8.01
C LYS A 69 7.01 5.59 6.94
N ILE A 70 7.90 4.89 6.22
CA ILE A 70 8.69 5.53 5.16
C ILE A 70 7.78 5.94 4.02
N ARG A 71 6.83 5.07 3.60
CA ARG A 71 5.87 5.35 2.53
C ARG A 71 5.04 6.58 2.85
N GLN A 72 4.46 6.67 4.05
CA GLN A 72 3.67 7.82 4.49
C GLN A 72 4.48 9.11 4.45
N ARG A 73 5.69 9.11 5.03
CA ARG A 73 6.57 10.28 5.03
C ARG A 73 6.93 10.75 3.62
N LYS A 74 7.27 9.81 2.71
CA LYS A 74 7.61 10.14 1.33
C LYS A 74 6.41 10.68 0.57
N LEU A 75 5.22 10.11 0.78
CA LEU A 75 3.97 10.60 0.19
C LEU A 75 3.70 12.05 0.62
N GLN A 76 3.73 12.34 1.93
CA GLN A 76 3.54 13.69 2.48
C GLN A 76 4.57 14.70 1.93
N GLN A 77 5.84 14.26 1.78
CA GLN A 77 6.89 15.10 1.21
C GLN A 77 6.58 15.48 -0.24
N LEU A 78 6.14 14.53 -1.05
CA LEU A 78 5.78 14.74 -2.46
C LEU A 78 4.53 15.60 -2.60
N GLU A 79 3.49 15.35 -1.81
CA GLU A 79 2.26 16.17 -1.77
C GLU A 79 2.58 17.62 -1.41
N SER A 80 3.40 17.85 -0.38
CA SER A 80 3.82 19.18 0.05
C SER A 80 4.64 19.92 -1.01
N ALA A 81 5.34 19.18 -1.88
CA ALA A 81 6.08 19.73 -3.01
C ALA A 81 5.21 19.95 -4.26
N GLY A 82 3.92 19.63 -4.21
CA GLY A 82 2.98 19.82 -5.32
C GLY A 82 3.04 18.72 -6.38
N ALA A 83 3.47 17.50 -6.01
CA ALA A 83 3.41 16.35 -6.93
C ALA A 83 1.96 15.94 -7.22
N GLU A 84 1.68 15.56 -8.46
CA GLU A 84 0.41 14.93 -8.85
C GLU A 84 0.40 13.47 -8.38
N ILE A 85 -0.10 13.22 -7.18
CA ILE A 85 -0.14 11.88 -6.59
C ILE A 85 -1.27 11.07 -7.21
N ILE A 86 -0.95 9.91 -7.77
CA ILE A 86 -1.93 9.01 -8.39
C ILE A 86 -2.19 7.77 -7.55
N THR A 87 -3.34 7.15 -7.79
CA THR A 87 -3.73 5.83 -7.29
C THR A 87 -3.66 4.82 -8.42
N LEU A 88 -3.09 3.63 -8.17
CA LEU A 88 -3.04 2.55 -9.16
C LEU A 88 -3.96 1.40 -8.76
N ILE A 89 -4.81 0.98 -9.69
CA ILE A 89 -5.72 -0.17 -9.50
C ILE A 89 -5.48 -1.14 -10.64
N HIS A 90 -5.06 -2.37 -10.31
CA HIS A 90 -4.84 -3.41 -11.30
C HIS A 90 -6.16 -3.77 -12.02
N PRO A 91 -6.18 -3.96 -13.35
CA PRO A 91 -7.41 -4.26 -14.10
C PRO A 91 -8.17 -5.51 -13.63
N SER A 92 -7.49 -6.49 -13.01
CA SER A 92 -8.14 -7.67 -12.44
C SER A 92 -8.57 -7.51 -10.97
N ALA A 93 -8.41 -6.34 -10.37
CA ALA A 93 -8.96 -6.06 -9.06
C ALA A 93 -10.46 -5.79 -9.15
N THR A 94 -11.22 -6.25 -8.15
CA THR A 94 -12.65 -5.96 -8.05
C THR A 94 -12.88 -4.93 -6.96
N VAL A 95 -13.18 -3.70 -7.36
CA VAL A 95 -13.41 -2.59 -6.43
C VAL A 95 -14.85 -2.09 -6.58
N SER A 96 -15.58 -2.09 -5.47
CA SER A 96 -16.93 -1.53 -5.46
C SER A 96 -16.93 -0.04 -5.78
N ARG A 97 -17.86 0.40 -6.64
CA ARG A 97 -18.06 1.82 -6.97
C ARG A 97 -18.44 2.69 -5.75
N TYR A 98 -18.86 2.07 -4.66
CA TYR A 98 -19.25 2.75 -3.41
C TYR A 98 -18.09 2.89 -2.43
N THR A 99 -16.89 2.42 -2.79
CA THR A 99 -15.66 2.56 -2.00
C THR A 99 -14.99 3.89 -2.29
N LYS A 100 -14.46 4.54 -1.26
CA LYS A 100 -13.59 5.73 -1.38
C LYS A 100 -12.15 5.28 -1.17
N ILE A 101 -11.25 5.69 -2.07
CA ILE A 101 -9.82 5.35 -1.99
C ILE A 101 -9.00 6.64 -2.00
N GLY A 102 -8.14 6.81 -0.99
CA GLY A 102 -7.23 7.93 -0.85
C GLY A 102 -6.06 7.88 -1.84
N LEU A 103 -5.47 9.05 -2.10
CA LEU A 103 -4.37 9.22 -3.04
C LEU A 103 -3.14 8.38 -2.68
N GLY A 104 -2.36 8.01 -3.67
CA GLY A 104 -1.14 7.21 -3.50
C GLY A 104 -1.38 5.75 -3.09
N SER A 105 -2.64 5.31 -3.03
CA SER A 105 -2.98 3.93 -2.69
C SER A 105 -2.85 3.00 -3.90
N VAL A 106 -2.64 1.72 -3.63
CA VAL A 106 -2.47 0.69 -4.67
C VAL A 106 -3.38 -0.50 -4.39
N VAL A 107 -4.13 -0.91 -5.40
CA VAL A 107 -4.94 -2.14 -5.38
C VAL A 107 -4.35 -3.11 -6.40
N VAL A 108 -3.76 -4.20 -5.92
CA VAL A 108 -2.98 -5.14 -6.74
C VAL A 108 -3.89 -6.25 -7.32
N ALA A 109 -3.34 -7.05 -8.21
CA ALA A 109 -4.04 -8.10 -8.94
C ALA A 109 -4.87 -9.03 -8.04
N GLY A 110 -6.12 -9.29 -8.43
CA GLY A 110 -7.05 -10.18 -7.74
C GLY A 110 -7.52 -9.70 -6.37
N ALA A 111 -7.16 -8.48 -5.96
CA ALA A 111 -7.68 -7.91 -4.72
C ALA A 111 -9.17 -7.57 -4.86
N VAL A 112 -9.92 -7.70 -3.76
CA VAL A 112 -11.36 -7.40 -3.72
C VAL A 112 -11.65 -6.39 -2.62
N ILE A 113 -12.36 -5.31 -2.95
CA ILE A 113 -12.85 -4.32 -1.99
C ILE A 113 -14.35 -4.21 -2.14
N ASN A 114 -15.08 -4.58 -1.08
CA ASN A 114 -16.53 -4.60 -1.04
C ASN A 114 -17.14 -3.18 -0.80
N PRO A 115 -18.48 -3.02 -0.91
CA PRO A 115 -19.12 -1.75 -0.74
C PRO A 115 -18.89 -1.06 0.61
N ASP A 116 -19.05 0.28 0.59
CA ASP A 116 -19.03 1.17 1.75
C ASP A 116 -17.71 1.15 2.55
N CYS A 117 -16.59 0.83 1.86
CA CYS A 117 -15.26 0.93 2.45
C CYS A 117 -14.70 2.35 2.31
N ILE A 118 -13.95 2.78 3.32
CA ILE A 118 -13.15 4.01 3.33
C ILE A 118 -11.68 3.62 3.44
N ILE A 119 -10.92 3.87 2.39
CA ILE A 119 -9.49 3.54 2.31
C ILE A 119 -8.70 4.85 2.34
N GLY A 120 -7.79 4.98 3.28
CA GLY A 120 -6.91 6.15 3.43
C GLY A 120 -5.88 6.31 2.31
N SER A 121 -5.00 7.28 2.46
CA SER A 121 -3.93 7.59 1.50
C SER A 121 -2.74 6.64 1.66
N GLY A 122 -2.09 6.32 0.54
CA GLY A 122 -0.90 5.47 0.53
C GLY A 122 -1.11 4.04 1.03
N VAL A 123 -2.32 3.51 0.97
CA VAL A 123 -2.66 2.14 1.38
C VAL A 123 -2.24 1.15 0.31
N ILE A 124 -1.76 -0.03 0.73
CA ILE A 124 -1.48 -1.16 -0.17
C ILE A 124 -2.49 -2.27 0.10
N ILE A 125 -3.37 -2.54 -0.86
CA ILE A 125 -4.25 -3.71 -0.90
C ILE A 125 -3.60 -4.71 -1.84
N ASN A 126 -2.84 -5.66 -1.29
CA ASN A 126 -1.92 -6.48 -2.05
C ASN A 126 -2.61 -7.69 -2.73
N THR A 127 -1.84 -8.43 -3.53
CA THR A 127 -2.30 -9.53 -4.39
C THR A 127 -3.28 -10.47 -3.68
N CYS A 128 -4.45 -10.69 -4.31
CA CYS A 128 -5.49 -11.62 -3.84
C CYS A 128 -5.95 -11.39 -2.39
N SER A 129 -5.75 -10.21 -1.83
CA SER A 129 -6.32 -9.84 -0.52
C SER A 129 -7.77 -9.41 -0.66
N SER A 130 -8.53 -9.43 0.43
CA SER A 130 -9.92 -8.97 0.42
C SER A 130 -10.26 -8.09 1.62
N VAL A 131 -11.00 -7.02 1.36
CA VAL A 131 -11.57 -6.10 2.34
C VAL A 131 -13.08 -6.25 2.28
N GLY A 132 -13.68 -6.68 3.39
CA GLY A 132 -15.12 -6.84 3.56
C GLY A 132 -15.86 -5.50 3.48
N HIS A 133 -17.18 -5.54 3.45
CA HIS A 133 -18.02 -4.35 3.43
C HIS A 133 -17.87 -3.51 4.72
N ASP A 134 -18.15 -2.21 4.67
CA ASP A 134 -18.14 -1.29 5.83
C ASP A 134 -16.79 -1.20 6.56
N CYS A 135 -15.68 -1.51 5.91
CA CYS A 135 -14.34 -1.41 6.51
C CYS A 135 -13.76 0.00 6.37
N THR A 136 -13.00 0.41 7.38
CA THR A 136 -12.21 1.65 7.36
C THR A 136 -10.74 1.31 7.52
N LEU A 137 -9.92 1.71 6.55
CA LEU A 137 -8.45 1.57 6.60
C LEU A 137 -7.84 2.97 6.66
N GLY A 138 -7.03 3.24 7.69
CA GLY A 138 -6.28 4.48 7.84
C GLY A 138 -5.14 4.63 6.83
N ASP A 139 -4.39 5.71 6.96
CA ASP A 139 -3.30 6.03 6.05
C ASP A 139 -2.14 5.04 6.14
N ALA A 140 -1.55 4.77 4.98
CA ALA A 140 -0.38 3.92 4.84
C ALA A 140 -0.53 2.51 5.45
N VAL A 141 -1.75 1.98 5.56
CA VAL A 141 -2.01 0.58 5.94
C VAL A 141 -1.47 -0.36 4.85
N HIS A 142 -1.00 -1.53 5.23
CA HIS A 142 -0.64 -2.58 4.28
C HIS A 142 -1.41 -3.86 4.57
N ILE A 143 -2.33 -4.20 3.69
CA ILE A 143 -3.00 -5.50 3.65
C ILE A 143 -2.19 -6.40 2.74
N CYS A 144 -1.44 -7.33 3.31
CA CYS A 144 -0.48 -8.18 2.60
C CYS A 144 -1.17 -9.22 1.69
N PRO A 145 -0.41 -9.87 0.79
CA PRO A 145 -0.97 -10.86 -0.13
C PRO A 145 -1.83 -11.92 0.57
N GLY A 146 -3.02 -12.18 0.02
CA GLY A 146 -3.94 -13.19 0.52
C GLY A 146 -4.56 -12.92 1.90
N ALA A 147 -4.31 -11.77 2.52
CA ALA A 147 -4.96 -11.42 3.78
C ALA A 147 -6.46 -11.13 3.55
N ARG A 148 -7.30 -11.56 4.48
CA ARG A 148 -8.76 -11.50 4.36
C ARG A 148 -9.37 -10.80 5.55
N LEU A 149 -10.01 -9.68 5.31
CA LEU A 149 -10.74 -8.89 6.29
C LEU A 149 -12.24 -9.12 6.08
N ALA A 150 -12.94 -9.55 7.13
CA ALA A 150 -14.41 -9.65 7.12
C ALA A 150 -15.04 -8.24 7.18
N GLY A 151 -16.37 -8.14 7.35
CA GLY A 151 -17.06 -6.84 7.33
C GLY A 151 -16.87 -6.00 8.60
N GLY A 152 -16.97 -4.67 8.46
CA GLY A 152 -16.97 -3.71 9.55
C GLY A 152 -15.67 -3.63 10.36
N ILE A 153 -14.53 -3.90 9.74
CA ILE A 153 -13.22 -3.84 10.38
C ILE A 153 -12.65 -2.43 10.29
N VAL A 154 -12.04 -1.98 11.39
CA VAL A 154 -11.25 -0.75 11.44
C VAL A 154 -9.77 -1.11 11.53
N VAL A 155 -8.97 -0.61 10.60
CA VAL A 155 -7.51 -0.75 10.63
C VAL A 155 -6.92 0.65 10.67
N ASP A 156 -6.30 1.00 11.78
CA ASP A 156 -5.72 2.33 11.97
C ASP A 156 -4.41 2.51 11.20
N ASP A 157 -3.94 3.76 11.15
CA ASP A 157 -2.79 4.19 10.35
C ASP A 157 -1.57 3.29 10.49
N ARG A 158 -0.91 3.03 9.37
CA ARG A 158 0.36 2.30 9.29
C ARG A 158 0.33 0.88 9.85
N ALA A 159 -0.83 0.34 10.18
CA ALA A 159 -0.90 -1.05 10.58
C ALA A 159 -0.51 -1.99 9.43
N TRP A 160 0.08 -3.13 9.77
CA TRP A 160 0.53 -4.16 8.86
C TRP A 160 -0.23 -5.46 9.12
N VAL A 161 -1.04 -5.88 8.15
CA VAL A 161 -1.77 -7.15 8.20
C VAL A 161 -1.03 -8.17 7.33
N GLY A 162 -0.35 -9.11 7.96
CA GLY A 162 0.59 -10.05 7.33
C GLY A 162 -0.03 -10.99 6.31
N VAL A 163 0.83 -11.63 5.52
CA VAL A 163 0.44 -12.55 4.42
C VAL A 163 -0.50 -13.65 4.93
N GLY A 164 -1.62 -13.87 4.22
CA GLY A 164 -2.57 -14.94 4.53
C GLY A 164 -3.32 -14.81 5.86
N THR A 165 -3.29 -13.65 6.50
CA THR A 165 -4.03 -13.39 7.75
C THR A 165 -5.54 -13.43 7.50
N SER A 166 -6.30 -13.96 8.45
CA SER A 166 -7.76 -13.86 8.49
C SER A 166 -8.21 -13.04 9.70
N VAL A 167 -9.03 -12.01 9.46
CA VAL A 167 -9.54 -11.11 10.49
C VAL A 167 -11.05 -11.25 10.59
N ARG A 168 -11.57 -11.59 11.78
CA ARG A 168 -12.99 -11.69 12.06
C ARG A 168 -13.66 -10.31 11.94
N GLN A 169 -14.96 -10.29 11.63
CA GLN A 169 -15.77 -9.05 11.54
C GLN A 169 -15.71 -8.21 12.83
N LEU A 170 -15.89 -6.90 12.66
CA LEU A 170 -16.01 -5.91 13.74
C LEU A 170 -14.79 -5.85 14.67
N ILE A 171 -13.60 -6.10 14.13
CA ILE A 171 -12.31 -6.01 14.84
C ILE A 171 -11.68 -4.65 14.56
N THR A 172 -11.04 -4.08 15.57
CA THR A 172 -10.14 -2.93 15.43
C THR A 172 -8.68 -3.39 15.51
N ILE A 173 -7.88 -2.98 14.50
CA ILE A 173 -6.42 -3.19 14.45
C ILE A 173 -5.77 -1.82 14.60
N GLY A 174 -5.17 -1.56 15.77
CA GLY A 174 -4.63 -0.25 16.14
C GLY A 174 -3.41 0.17 15.32
N ALA A 175 -3.14 1.47 15.33
CA ALA A 175 -2.07 2.11 14.55
C ALA A 175 -0.69 1.52 14.86
N ASP A 176 0.16 1.44 13.83
CA ASP A 176 1.53 0.92 13.93
C ASP A 176 1.62 -0.53 14.45
N SER A 177 0.50 -1.25 14.50
CA SER A 177 0.49 -2.66 14.90
C SER A 177 0.92 -3.58 13.76
N ILE A 178 1.38 -4.77 14.11
CA ILE A 178 1.80 -5.81 13.18
C ILE A 178 1.03 -7.09 13.48
N VAL A 179 0.26 -7.56 12.51
CA VAL A 179 -0.31 -8.89 12.53
C VAL A 179 0.61 -9.82 11.74
N GLY A 180 1.15 -10.84 12.39
CA GLY A 180 2.07 -11.81 11.76
C GLY A 180 1.38 -12.63 10.67
N ALA A 181 2.18 -13.14 9.72
CA ALA A 181 1.68 -13.96 8.61
C ALA A 181 0.91 -15.19 9.10
N GLY A 182 -0.17 -15.56 8.39
CA GLY A 182 -1.00 -16.74 8.69
C GLY A 182 -1.82 -16.64 9.98
N SER A 183 -1.90 -15.48 10.60
CA SER A 183 -2.63 -15.29 11.86
C SER A 183 -4.15 -15.31 11.67
N VAL A 184 -4.87 -15.70 12.72
CA VAL A 184 -6.33 -15.57 12.80
C VAL A 184 -6.68 -14.60 13.93
N VAL A 185 -7.10 -13.39 13.56
CA VAL A 185 -7.41 -12.30 14.51
C VAL A 185 -8.87 -12.38 14.90
N VAL A 186 -9.14 -12.62 16.17
CA VAL A 186 -10.50 -12.78 16.74
C VAL A 186 -10.81 -11.78 17.87
N LYS A 187 -9.86 -10.92 18.20
CA LYS A 187 -9.97 -9.84 19.20
C LYS A 187 -9.27 -8.59 18.66
N ASP A 188 -9.63 -7.44 19.21
CA ASP A 188 -8.96 -6.19 18.88
C ASP A 188 -7.46 -6.25 19.17
N VAL A 189 -6.69 -5.54 18.34
CA VAL A 189 -5.24 -5.42 18.43
C VAL A 189 -4.89 -4.00 18.83
N SER A 190 -4.21 -3.83 19.95
CA SER A 190 -3.79 -2.51 20.41
C SER A 190 -2.74 -1.90 19.50
N SER A 191 -2.69 -0.56 19.46
CA SER A 191 -1.65 0.17 18.71
C SER A 191 -0.24 -0.20 19.17
N ASN A 192 0.73 -0.15 18.24
CA ASN A 192 2.14 -0.46 18.48
C ASN A 192 2.39 -1.89 19.03
N THR A 193 1.51 -2.83 18.73
CA THR A 193 1.58 -4.21 19.22
C THR A 193 1.83 -5.19 18.07
N THR A 194 2.65 -6.18 18.30
CA THR A 194 2.80 -7.33 17.39
C THR A 194 1.99 -8.51 17.93
N VAL A 195 1.08 -9.03 17.09
CA VAL A 195 0.29 -10.25 17.39
C VAL A 195 0.53 -11.30 16.31
N MET A 196 0.49 -12.59 16.69
CA MET A 196 0.61 -13.70 15.76
C MET A 196 -0.04 -14.98 16.28
N GLY A 197 -0.29 -15.92 15.37
CA GLY A 197 -0.79 -17.26 15.70
C GLY A 197 -2.28 -17.48 15.44
N VAL A 198 -2.77 -18.66 15.82
CA VAL A 198 -4.16 -19.12 15.65
C VAL A 198 -4.66 -19.65 16.98
N PRO A 199 -5.48 -18.88 17.74
CA PRO A 199 -5.80 -17.47 17.51
C PRO A 199 -4.59 -16.54 17.74
N ALA A 200 -4.64 -15.34 17.15
CA ALA A 200 -3.58 -14.36 17.30
C ALA A 200 -3.49 -13.85 18.74
N SER A 201 -2.27 -13.80 19.27
CA SER A 201 -1.96 -13.31 20.61
C SER A 201 -0.71 -12.42 20.58
N ILE A 202 -0.54 -11.59 21.61
CA ILE A 202 0.62 -10.69 21.71
C ILE A 202 1.90 -11.53 21.74
N LYS A 203 2.86 -11.16 20.89
CA LYS A 203 4.21 -11.70 20.96
C LYS A 203 4.98 -10.97 22.05
N LEU A 204 5.27 -11.65 23.13
CA LEU A 204 6.26 -11.21 24.11
C LEU A 204 7.66 -11.41 23.51
N HIS A 205 8.49 -10.37 23.55
CA HIS A 205 9.89 -10.39 23.09
C HIS A 205 10.79 -10.96 24.18
#